data_7307b5c0ee6b6b32ae9577c37b63e94e
#
_entry.id   7307b5c0ee6b6b32ae9577c37b63e94e
#
_cell.length_a   1.000
_cell.length_b   1.000
_cell.length_c   1.000
_cell.angle_alpha   90.00
_cell.angle_beta   90.00
_cell.angle_gamma   90.00
#
_symmetry.space_group_name_H-M   'P 1'
#
loop_
_entity.id
_entity.type
_entity.pdbx_description
1 polymer ?
#
loop_
_entity_poly.entity_id
_entity_poly.type
_entity_poly.pdbx_seq_one_letter_code
_entity_poly.pdbx_strand_id
1 'polypeptide(L)'
;MTESIMKQTEDKRAPDSVQAEADVVIIGGGSVGASTLYHLTKLGVKNAVLLERDQLTSGTTWHSAGLVWRLRPSDVEVELLNWTRKLAKDILEGETGLWPGWNENGGLFIANNKERLDEYKRLMTVSLVQHNLNHC
;
A
#
# COMPACT_ATOMS: atom_id res chain seq x y z
N MET A 1 6.37 -27.93 8.52
CA MET A 1 5.61 -26.67 8.42
C MET A 1 5.91 -25.89 7.15
N THR A 2 7.02 -26.11 6.47
CA THR A 2 7.49 -25.41 5.27
C THR A 2 6.98 -26.04 3.96
N GLU A 3 6.67 -27.33 3.93
CA GLU A 3 6.20 -28.01 2.71
C GLU A 3 4.71 -27.80 2.38
N SER A 4 3.87 -27.48 3.36
CA SER A 4 2.45 -27.21 3.11
C SER A 4 2.18 -25.83 2.52
N ILE A 5 3.11 -24.88 2.70
CA ILE A 5 2.99 -23.51 2.16
C ILE A 5 3.41 -23.49 0.68
N MET A 6 4.36 -24.35 0.27
CA MET A 6 4.81 -24.41 -1.13
C MET A 6 3.83 -25.14 -2.07
N LYS A 7 2.89 -25.90 -1.56
CA LYS A 7 1.91 -26.62 -2.39
C LYS A 7 0.70 -25.79 -2.83
N GLN A 8 0.55 -24.55 -2.39
CA GLN A 8 -0.56 -23.68 -2.76
C GLN A 8 -0.25 -22.70 -3.91
N THR A 9 0.95 -22.74 -4.44
CA THR A 9 1.30 -21.99 -5.66
C THR A 9 1.24 -22.86 -6.90
N GLU A 10 0.25 -23.73 -7.03
CA GLU A 10 -0.09 -24.25 -8.34
C GLU A 10 -0.65 -23.11 -9.17
N ASP A 11 0.11 -22.79 -10.20
CA ASP A 11 -0.18 -21.88 -11.29
C ASP A 11 -1.63 -22.07 -11.80
N LYS A 12 -2.58 -21.42 -11.14
CA LYS A 12 -3.90 -21.20 -11.71
C LYS A 12 -3.72 -20.10 -12.75
N ARG A 13 -3.25 -20.49 -13.94
CA ARG A 13 -3.32 -19.65 -15.13
C ARG A 13 -4.70 -19.00 -15.17
N ALA A 14 -4.72 -17.74 -15.56
CA ALA A 14 -5.95 -17.03 -15.83
C ALA A 14 -6.93 -17.93 -16.58
N PRO A 15 -8.22 -17.92 -16.27
CA PRO A 15 -9.19 -18.72 -17.00
C PRO A 15 -9.00 -18.48 -18.51
N ASP A 16 -9.08 -19.52 -19.31
CA ASP A 16 -8.84 -19.50 -20.78
C ASP A 16 -9.77 -18.51 -21.54
N SER A 17 -10.68 -17.84 -20.84
CA SER A 17 -11.53 -16.78 -21.36
C SER A 17 -11.31 -15.48 -20.57
N VAL A 18 -10.64 -14.51 -21.17
CA VAL A 18 -10.67 -13.12 -20.72
C VAL A 18 -12.11 -12.63 -20.86
N GLN A 19 -12.65 -12.03 -19.80
CA GLN A 19 -13.98 -11.42 -19.84
C GLN A 19 -14.05 -10.40 -20.98
N ALA A 20 -15.02 -10.55 -21.88
CA ALA A 20 -15.10 -9.74 -23.10
C ALA A 20 -15.50 -8.28 -22.86
N GLU A 21 -16.18 -8.01 -21.73
CA GLU A 21 -16.67 -6.69 -21.35
C GLU A 21 -16.39 -6.42 -19.87
N ALA A 22 -15.95 -5.22 -19.55
CA ALA A 22 -15.74 -4.76 -18.18
C ALA A 22 -16.12 -3.29 -18.04
N ASP A 23 -16.67 -2.90 -16.88
CA ASP A 23 -16.97 -1.51 -16.56
C ASP A 23 -15.70 -0.71 -16.31
N VAL A 24 -14.71 -1.35 -15.70
CA VAL A 24 -13.40 -0.77 -15.40
C VAL A 24 -12.30 -1.76 -15.74
N VAL A 25 -11.31 -1.32 -16.49
CA VAL A 25 -10.10 -2.09 -16.79
C VAL A 25 -8.90 -1.38 -16.16
N ILE A 26 -8.16 -2.09 -15.30
CA ILE A 26 -6.94 -1.61 -14.66
C ILE A 26 -5.76 -2.29 -15.34
N ILE A 27 -4.81 -1.51 -15.84
CA ILE A 27 -3.61 -2.03 -16.49
C ILE A 27 -2.43 -1.92 -15.54
N GLY A 28 -1.88 -3.08 -15.18
CA GLY A 28 -0.73 -3.21 -14.27
C GLY A 28 -1.10 -3.73 -12.89
N GLY A 29 -0.50 -4.83 -12.49
CA GLY A 29 -0.72 -5.55 -11.22
C GLY A 29 0.29 -5.21 -10.12
N GLY A 30 0.84 -3.99 -10.13
CA GLY A 30 1.66 -3.47 -9.03
C GLY A 30 0.81 -2.99 -7.84
N SER A 31 1.45 -2.38 -6.83
CA SER A 31 0.78 -1.87 -5.63
C SER A 31 -0.36 -0.89 -5.95
N VAL A 32 -0.17 -0.01 -6.94
CA VAL A 32 -1.19 0.96 -7.36
C VAL A 32 -2.39 0.27 -7.99
N GLY A 33 -2.17 -0.62 -8.98
CA GLY A 33 -3.27 -1.31 -9.66
C GLY A 33 -4.03 -2.24 -8.73
N ALA A 34 -3.33 -3.01 -7.88
CA ALA A 34 -3.97 -3.88 -6.90
C ALA A 34 -4.77 -3.08 -5.86
N SER A 35 -4.23 -1.96 -5.37
CA SER A 35 -4.94 -1.06 -4.46
C SER A 35 -6.18 -0.43 -5.12
N THR A 36 -6.06 -0.03 -6.38
CA THR A 36 -7.18 0.52 -7.15
C THR A 36 -8.31 -0.51 -7.28
N LEU A 37 -7.98 -1.74 -7.67
CA LEU A 37 -8.98 -2.82 -7.77
C LEU A 37 -9.66 -3.08 -6.42
N TYR A 38 -8.87 -3.20 -5.35
CA TYR A 38 -9.39 -3.40 -4.00
C TYR A 38 -10.39 -2.31 -3.61
N HIS A 39 -10.03 -1.04 -3.78
CA HIS A 39 -10.92 0.06 -3.40
C HIS A 39 -12.15 0.19 -4.30
N LEU A 40 -12.02 -0.08 -5.59
CA LEU A 40 -13.19 -0.12 -6.50
C LEU A 40 -14.18 -1.19 -6.09
N THR A 41 -13.71 -2.38 -5.74
CA THR A 41 -14.61 -3.46 -5.25
C THR A 41 -15.27 -3.09 -3.92
N LYS A 42 -14.56 -2.43 -3.01
CA LYS A 42 -15.12 -1.90 -1.76
C LYS A 42 -16.19 -0.82 -2.01
N LEU A 43 -16.03 -0.02 -3.05
CA LEU A 43 -17.02 0.98 -3.49
C LEU A 43 -18.20 0.38 -4.25
N GLY A 44 -18.23 -0.94 -4.44
CA GLY A 44 -19.35 -1.65 -5.06
C GLY A 44 -19.24 -1.86 -6.56
N VAL A 45 -18.11 -1.56 -7.18
CA VAL A 45 -17.86 -1.88 -8.60
C VAL A 45 -17.71 -3.40 -8.73
N LYS A 46 -18.63 -4.04 -9.46
CA LYS A 46 -18.68 -5.50 -9.57
C LYS A 46 -17.93 -6.05 -10.76
N ASN A 47 -17.81 -5.26 -11.82
CA ASN A 47 -17.25 -5.68 -13.10
C ASN A 47 -15.95 -4.92 -13.40
N ALA A 48 -14.96 -5.08 -12.50
CA ALA A 48 -13.62 -4.52 -12.66
C ALA A 48 -12.62 -5.64 -12.98
N VAL A 49 -11.77 -5.43 -13.97
CA VAL A 49 -10.74 -6.37 -14.42
C VAL A 49 -9.37 -5.74 -14.27
N LEU A 50 -8.43 -6.47 -13.70
CA LEU A 50 -7.02 -6.10 -13.65
C LEU A 50 -6.24 -6.96 -14.64
N LEU A 51 -5.53 -6.30 -15.55
CA LEU A 51 -4.66 -6.94 -16.53
C LEU A 51 -3.20 -6.72 -16.13
N GLU A 52 -2.48 -7.82 -15.95
CA GLU A 52 -1.03 -7.83 -15.72
C GLU A 52 -0.38 -8.71 -16.79
N ARG A 53 0.70 -8.23 -17.39
CA ARG A 53 1.41 -8.96 -18.46
C ARG A 53 2.35 -10.05 -17.95
N ASP A 54 2.67 -9.99 -16.65
CA ASP A 54 3.63 -10.87 -15.99
C ASP A 54 3.05 -11.32 -14.64
N GLN A 55 3.85 -11.51 -13.62
CA GLN A 55 3.38 -11.80 -12.27
C GLN A 55 2.99 -10.52 -11.52
N LEU A 56 2.00 -10.62 -10.65
CA LEU A 56 1.63 -9.52 -9.77
C LEU A 56 2.87 -9.04 -8.99
N THR A 57 3.04 -7.72 -8.90
CA THR A 57 4.14 -7.05 -8.21
C THR A 57 5.54 -7.21 -8.82
N SER A 58 5.71 -7.91 -9.93
CA SER A 58 7.03 -8.19 -10.55
C SER A 58 7.76 -6.94 -11.09
N GLY A 59 7.05 -5.83 -11.30
CA GLY A 59 7.61 -4.57 -11.76
C GLY A 59 8.26 -3.75 -10.63
N THR A 60 8.00 -2.44 -10.62
CA THR A 60 8.57 -1.49 -9.65
C THR A 60 8.24 -1.83 -8.19
N THR A 61 7.08 -2.43 -7.93
CA THR A 61 6.64 -2.78 -6.58
C THR A 61 7.62 -3.73 -5.88
N TRP A 62 8.12 -4.72 -6.56
CA TRP A 62 9.13 -5.66 -6.06
C TRP A 62 10.42 -4.96 -5.59
N HIS A 63 10.80 -3.83 -6.22
CA HIS A 63 12.02 -3.09 -5.90
C HIS A 63 11.84 -2.07 -4.78
N SER A 64 10.65 -1.96 -4.22
CA SER A 64 10.36 -1.03 -3.12
C SER A 64 11.11 -1.43 -1.85
N ALA A 65 11.68 -0.45 -1.16
CA ALA A 65 12.38 -0.67 0.10
C ALA A 65 11.45 -1.05 1.28
N GLY A 66 10.13 -0.98 1.08
CA GLY A 66 9.14 -1.31 2.12
C GLY A 66 9.12 -0.33 3.30
N LEU A 67 9.70 0.86 3.15
CA LEU A 67 9.72 1.88 4.19
C LEU A 67 8.54 2.81 4.05
N VAL A 68 7.65 2.79 5.05
CA VAL A 68 6.47 3.67 5.11
C VAL A 68 6.62 4.58 6.31
N TRP A 69 7.02 5.82 6.09
CA TRP A 69 7.12 6.83 7.14
C TRP A 69 6.25 8.05 6.84
N ARG A 70 5.66 8.59 7.88
CA ARG A 70 4.66 9.66 7.81
C ARG A 70 5.24 11.06 7.78
N LEU A 71 6.53 11.23 8.05
CA LEU A 71 7.17 12.54 8.07
C LEU A 71 7.35 13.07 6.65
N ARG A 72 6.40 13.88 6.18
CA ARG A 72 6.34 14.45 4.83
C ARG A 72 6.10 15.96 4.87
N PRO A 73 6.52 16.70 3.83
CA PRO A 73 6.35 18.16 3.76
C PRO A 73 4.92 18.61 3.47
N SER A 74 4.07 17.72 2.96
CA SER A 74 2.69 18.00 2.54
C SER A 74 1.70 17.29 3.44
N ASP A 75 0.64 17.98 3.83
CA ASP A 75 -0.50 17.45 4.57
C ASP A 75 -1.22 16.33 3.82
N VAL A 76 -1.40 16.48 2.50
CA VAL A 76 -1.98 15.45 1.63
C VAL A 76 -1.16 14.17 1.65
N GLU A 77 0.18 14.27 1.58
CA GLU A 77 1.05 13.09 1.67
C GLU A 77 0.96 12.42 3.06
N VAL A 78 0.87 13.21 4.12
CA VAL A 78 0.69 12.70 5.49
C VAL A 78 -0.64 11.95 5.60
N GLU A 79 -1.71 12.47 5.03
CA GLU A 79 -3.03 11.83 5.03
C GLU A 79 -3.02 10.50 4.25
N LEU A 80 -2.45 10.49 3.04
CA LEU A 80 -2.31 9.27 2.24
C LEU A 80 -1.50 8.19 2.97
N LEU A 81 -0.44 8.58 3.67
CA LEU A 81 0.37 7.64 4.45
C LEU A 81 -0.34 7.14 5.71
N ASN A 82 -1.17 7.97 6.35
CA ASN A 82 -2.05 7.54 7.44
C ASN A 82 -3.05 6.49 6.96
N TRP A 83 -3.63 6.68 5.78
CA TRP A 83 -4.52 5.70 5.16
C TRP A 83 -3.80 4.40 4.83
N THR A 84 -2.61 4.48 4.24
CA THR A 84 -1.76 3.32 3.94
C THR A 84 -1.43 2.53 5.21
N ARG A 85 -1.06 3.22 6.30
CA ARG A 85 -0.80 2.60 7.60
C ARG A 85 -2.04 1.89 8.13
N LYS A 86 -3.19 2.58 8.16
CA LYS A 86 -4.46 2.01 8.62
C LYS A 86 -4.84 0.78 7.80
N LEU A 87 -4.72 0.85 6.48
CA LEU A 87 -5.01 -0.27 5.60
C LEU A 87 -4.12 -1.46 5.91
N ALA A 88 -2.81 -1.25 5.97
CA ALA A 88 -1.85 -2.33 6.18
C ALA A 88 -1.95 -2.93 7.59
N LYS A 89 -2.11 -2.10 8.63
CA LYS A 89 -2.08 -2.55 10.02
C LYS A 89 -3.41 -3.11 10.49
N ASP A 90 -4.51 -2.41 10.18
CA ASP A 90 -5.79 -2.63 10.88
C ASP A 90 -6.81 -3.37 10.00
N ILE A 91 -6.67 -3.33 8.68
CA ILE A 91 -7.71 -3.79 7.76
C ILE A 91 -7.30 -5.08 7.04
N LEU A 92 -6.16 -5.09 6.35
CA LEU A 92 -5.79 -6.19 5.45
C LEU A 92 -5.65 -7.53 6.15
N GLU A 93 -5.04 -7.58 7.33
CA GLU A 93 -4.90 -8.82 8.09
C GLU A 93 -6.27 -9.38 8.48
N GLY A 94 -7.15 -8.53 8.98
CA GLY A 94 -8.51 -8.93 9.37
C GLY A 94 -9.37 -9.42 8.20
N GLU A 95 -9.19 -8.85 7.01
CA GLU A 95 -9.97 -9.22 5.83
C GLU A 95 -9.41 -10.42 5.06
N THR A 96 -8.10 -10.57 5.04
CA THR A 96 -7.43 -11.60 4.22
C THR A 96 -6.95 -12.80 5.03
N GLY A 97 -6.81 -12.64 6.36
CA GLY A 97 -6.14 -13.64 7.21
C GLY A 97 -4.63 -13.73 6.96
N LEU A 98 -4.06 -12.84 6.16
CA LEU A 98 -2.64 -12.81 5.83
C LEU A 98 -1.98 -11.62 6.51
N TRP A 99 -0.84 -11.86 7.16
CA TRP A 99 -0.05 -10.79 7.73
C TRP A 99 0.60 -9.94 6.64
N PRO A 100 0.34 -8.62 6.58
CA PRO A 100 0.83 -7.74 5.53
C PRO A 100 2.32 -7.37 5.68
N GLY A 101 3.02 -7.90 6.66
CA GLY A 101 4.43 -7.58 6.92
C GLY A 101 4.64 -6.25 7.62
N TRP A 102 3.61 -5.70 8.27
CA TRP A 102 3.70 -4.40 8.95
C TRP A 102 4.43 -4.49 10.29
N ASN A 103 5.60 -3.85 10.39
CA ASN A 103 6.40 -3.75 11.61
C ASN A 103 6.49 -2.29 12.06
N GLU A 104 5.98 -1.98 13.26
CA GLU A 104 6.05 -0.64 13.86
C GLU A 104 7.32 -0.48 14.72
N ASN A 105 8.47 -0.45 14.09
CA ASN A 105 9.74 -0.25 14.77
C ASN A 105 10.21 1.22 14.80
N GLY A 106 9.39 2.12 14.24
CA GLY A 106 9.72 3.54 14.13
C GLY A 106 10.82 3.85 13.13
N GLY A 107 11.30 5.09 13.16
CA GLY A 107 12.39 5.56 12.31
C GLY A 107 13.22 6.63 13.00
N LEU A 108 14.49 6.74 12.60
CA LEU A 108 15.40 7.76 13.10
C LEU A 108 15.90 8.63 11.95
N PHE A 109 15.69 9.94 12.09
CA PHE A 109 16.19 10.94 11.15
C PHE A 109 17.38 11.68 11.78
N ILE A 110 18.55 11.57 11.18
CA ILE A 110 19.78 12.16 11.68
C ILE A 110 20.05 13.47 10.94
N ALA A 111 20.18 14.56 11.69
CA ALA A 111 20.59 15.86 11.18
C ALA A 111 22.09 16.06 11.40
N ASN A 112 22.83 16.28 10.32
CA ASN A 112 24.26 16.54 10.35
C ASN A 112 24.62 18.05 10.37
N ASN A 113 23.60 18.92 10.23
CA ASN A 113 23.74 20.37 10.30
C ASN A 113 22.46 21.02 10.83
N LYS A 114 22.54 22.31 11.10
CA LYS A 114 21.41 23.07 11.67
C LYS A 114 20.25 23.20 10.71
N GLU A 115 20.51 23.42 9.44
CA GLU A 115 19.49 23.59 8.39
C GLU A 115 18.64 22.32 8.27
N ARG A 116 19.28 21.15 8.31
CA ARG A 116 18.58 19.86 8.28
C ARG A 116 17.77 19.63 9.55
N LEU A 117 18.28 20.04 10.70
CA LEU A 117 17.54 19.94 11.97
C LEU A 117 16.30 20.83 11.95
N ASP A 118 16.41 22.06 11.45
CA ASP A 118 15.31 23.01 11.37
C ASP A 118 14.23 22.51 10.39
N GLU A 119 14.63 21.89 9.28
CA GLU A 119 13.70 21.25 8.35
C GLU A 119 12.95 20.08 9.01
N TYR A 120 13.64 19.23 9.76
CA TYR A 120 12.96 18.13 10.46
C TYR A 120 11.98 18.63 11.51
N LYS A 121 12.29 19.70 12.23
CA LYS A 121 11.34 20.34 13.16
C LYS A 121 10.09 20.85 12.44
N ARG A 122 10.27 21.46 11.27
CA ARG A 122 9.16 21.92 10.42
C ARG A 122 8.27 20.74 10.00
N LEU A 123 8.85 19.65 9.51
CA LEU A 123 8.11 18.44 9.12
C LEU A 123 7.37 17.81 10.29
N MET A 124 7.96 17.80 11.48
CA MET A 124 7.29 17.32 12.70
C MET A 124 6.04 18.14 13.01
N THR A 125 6.09 19.46 12.86
CA THR A 125 4.94 20.34 13.07
C THR A 125 3.78 20.01 12.13
N VAL A 126 4.05 19.81 10.84
CA VAL A 126 3.04 19.38 9.85
C VAL A 126 2.38 18.08 10.27
N SER A 127 3.17 17.08 10.66
CA SER A 127 2.67 15.77 11.08
C SER A 127 1.82 15.83 12.36
N LEU A 128 2.16 16.70 13.31
CA LEU A 128 1.41 16.87 14.56
C LEU A 128 0.05 17.55 14.33
N VAL A 129 0.00 18.57 13.47
CA VAL A 129 -1.24 19.25 13.12
C VAL A 129 -2.23 18.26 12.49
N GLN A 130 -1.79 17.45 11.57
CA GLN A 130 -2.62 16.42 10.93
C GLN A 130 -3.07 15.33 11.92
N HIS A 131 -2.27 14.97 12.91
CA HIS A 131 -2.68 14.01 13.93
C HIS A 131 -3.86 14.55 14.76
N ASN A 132 -3.82 15.83 15.13
CA ASN A 132 -4.86 16.46 15.95
C ASN A 132 -6.16 16.67 15.18
N LEU A 133 -6.10 16.94 13.87
CA LEU A 133 -7.29 17.10 13.02
C LEU A 133 -8.08 15.80 12.82
N ASN A 134 -7.41 14.66 12.86
CA ASN A 134 -8.04 13.35 12.68
C ASN A 134 -8.62 12.75 13.98
N HIS A 135 -8.51 13.46 15.10
CA HIS A 135 -9.06 13.06 16.41
C HIS A 135 -10.20 13.99 16.91
N CYS A 136 -10.61 14.99 16.11
CA CYS A 136 -11.80 15.80 16.30
C CYS A 136 -12.93 15.33 15.39
#